data_0f82bb5920f0552f5854a0b4931f9638
#
_entry.id   0f82bb5920f0552f5854a0b4931f9638
#
_cell.length_a   1.000
_cell.length_b   1.000
_cell.length_c   1.000
_cell.angle_alpha   90.00
_cell.angle_beta   90.00
_cell.angle_gamma   90.00
#
_symmetry.space_group_name_H-M   'P 1'
#
loop_
_entity.id
_entity.type
_entity.pdbx_description
1 polymer ?
#
loop_
_entity_poly.entity_id
_entity_poly.type
_entity_poly.pdbx_seq_one_letter_code
_entity_poly.pdbx_strand_id
1 'polypeptide(L)'
;VLLAIGASWCIDCKRIQPMFMEYAQKYHDKIQFAHCDFDTEAGLNAKFRVRHIPTLLLINKGEILDTLVEPKKVEAFDEFVQKALKEI
;
A
#
# COMPACT_ATOMS: atom_id res chain seq x y z
N VAL A 1 5.28 -4.52 -7.42
CA VAL A 1 4.11 -3.65 -7.27
C VAL A 1 3.84 -3.40 -5.79
N LEU A 2 3.69 -2.16 -5.43
CA LEU A 2 3.29 -1.78 -4.09
C LEU A 2 1.81 -1.37 -4.14
N LEU A 3 0.96 -2.20 -3.57
CA LEU A 3 -0.49 -2.03 -3.62
C LEU A 3 -1.00 -1.46 -2.31
N ALA A 4 -1.75 -0.36 -2.40
CA ALA A 4 -2.41 0.24 -1.24
C ALA A 4 -3.90 -0.02 -1.31
N ILE A 5 -4.46 -0.55 -0.24
CA ILE A 5 -5.90 -0.81 -0.14
C ILE A 5 -6.47 0.11 0.94
N GLY A 6 -7.41 0.95 0.55
CA GLY A 6 -8.01 1.91 1.46
C GLY A 6 -9.42 2.27 1.04
N ALA A 7 -10.02 3.23 1.74
CA ALA A 7 -11.37 3.69 1.46
C ALA A 7 -11.48 5.20 1.66
N SER A 8 -12.44 5.81 0.97
CA SER A 8 -12.63 7.25 1.05
C SER A 8 -13.10 7.73 2.43
N TRP A 9 -13.76 6.84 3.19
CA TRP A 9 -14.24 7.16 4.52
C TRP A 9 -13.19 6.93 5.61
N CYS A 10 -12.04 6.40 5.26
CA CYS A 10 -11.00 6.05 6.23
C CYS A 10 -10.07 7.24 6.45
N ILE A 11 -10.01 7.74 7.68
CA ILE A 11 -9.17 8.89 8.01
C ILE A 11 -7.68 8.57 7.85
N ASP A 12 -7.27 7.39 8.30
CA ASP A 12 -5.88 6.97 8.20
C ASP A 12 -5.45 6.80 6.74
N CYS A 13 -6.36 6.34 5.88
CA CYS A 13 -6.09 6.23 4.45
C CYS A 13 -5.85 7.60 3.84
N LYS A 14 -6.67 8.59 4.22
CA LYS A 14 -6.50 9.96 3.72
C LYS A 14 -5.19 10.59 4.19
N ARG A 15 -4.74 10.22 5.38
CA ARG A 15 -3.49 10.73 5.93
C ARG A 15 -2.29 10.24 5.12
N ILE A 16 -2.34 9.01 4.66
CA ILE A 16 -1.25 8.39 3.91
C ILE A 16 -1.31 8.70 2.42
N GLN A 17 -2.49 8.98 1.90
CA GLN A 17 -2.70 9.18 0.47
C GLN A 17 -1.76 10.22 -0.16
N PRO A 18 -1.57 11.43 0.41
CA PRO A 18 -0.64 12.40 -0.19
C PRO A 18 0.78 11.85 -0.29
N MET A 19 1.24 11.17 0.74
CA MET A 19 2.56 10.54 0.76
C MET A 19 2.66 9.43 -0.26
N PHE A 20 1.63 8.61 -0.36
CA PHE A 20 1.58 7.52 -1.32
C PHE A 20 1.72 8.05 -2.74
N MET A 21 1.00 9.12 -3.07
CA MET A 21 1.06 9.72 -4.40
C MET A 21 2.41 10.36 -4.67
N GLU A 22 2.99 11.01 -3.68
CA GLU A 22 4.32 11.61 -3.80
C GLU A 22 5.37 10.54 -4.08
N TYR A 23 5.33 9.45 -3.33
CA TYR A 23 6.28 8.35 -3.50
C TYR A 23 6.05 7.61 -4.82
N ALA A 24 4.80 7.53 -5.27
CA ALA A 24 4.49 6.92 -6.56
C ALA A 24 5.16 7.67 -7.71
N GLN A 25 5.18 9.00 -7.64
CA GLN A 25 5.85 9.82 -8.64
C GLN A 25 7.37 9.75 -8.50
N LYS A 26 7.86 9.72 -7.27
CA LYS A 26 9.30 9.73 -7.00
C LYS A 26 9.99 8.42 -7.40
N TYR A 27 9.32 7.30 -7.16
CA TYR A 27 9.91 5.98 -7.36
C TYR A 27 9.25 5.16 -8.46
N HIS A 28 8.54 5.81 -9.39
CA HIS A 28 7.78 5.09 -10.42
C HIS A 28 8.63 4.21 -11.35
N ASP A 29 9.91 4.54 -11.50
CA ASP A 29 10.82 3.74 -12.34
C ASP A 29 11.42 2.55 -11.58
N LYS A 30 11.24 2.47 -10.27
CA LYS A 30 11.76 1.37 -9.45
C LYS A 30 10.65 0.47 -8.93
N ILE A 31 9.54 1.07 -8.51
CA ILE A 31 8.40 0.35 -7.99
C ILE A 31 7.14 0.85 -8.69
N GLN A 32 6.29 -0.06 -9.11
CA GLN A 32 5.00 0.29 -9.63
C GLN A 32 4.02 0.41 -8.47
N PHE A 33 3.40 1.57 -8.31
CA PHE A 33 2.43 1.83 -7.25
C PHE A 33 1.02 1.66 -7.79
N ALA A 34 0.17 1.04 -7.01
CA ALA A 34 -1.23 0.84 -7.36
C ALA A 34 -2.11 1.07 -6.14
N HIS A 35 -3.35 1.45 -6.37
CA HIS A 35 -4.31 1.71 -5.30
C HIS A 35 -5.61 0.99 -5.60
N CYS A 36 -6.19 0.35 -4.57
CA CYS A 36 -7.46 -0.33 -4.66
C CYS A 36 -8.43 0.21 -3.61
N ASP A 37 -9.71 0.28 -3.98
CA ASP A 37 -10.76 0.69 -3.07
C ASP A 37 -11.28 -0.53 -2.32
N PHE A 38 -11.22 -0.49 -1.00
CA PHE A 38 -11.67 -1.59 -0.14
C PHE A 38 -13.14 -1.95 -0.40
N ASP A 39 -13.97 -0.93 -0.60
CA ASP A 39 -15.41 -1.13 -0.75
C ASP A 39 -15.79 -1.76 -2.09
N THR A 40 -15.04 -1.47 -3.15
CA THR A 40 -15.37 -1.93 -4.50
C THR A 40 -14.61 -3.19 -4.91
N GLU A 41 -13.48 -3.47 -4.27
CA GLU A 41 -12.60 -4.58 -4.64
C GLU A 41 -12.66 -5.71 -3.63
N ALA A 42 -13.87 -6.19 -3.34
CA ALA A 42 -14.08 -7.26 -2.36
C ALA A 42 -13.32 -8.54 -2.74
N GLY A 43 -13.21 -8.83 -4.03
CA GLY A 43 -12.48 -10.01 -4.49
C GLY A 43 -11.00 -9.96 -4.15
N LEU A 44 -10.38 -8.79 -4.32
CA LEU A 44 -8.97 -8.61 -3.94
C LEU A 44 -8.79 -8.66 -2.43
N ASN A 45 -9.72 -8.08 -1.69
CA ASN A 45 -9.66 -8.11 -0.24
C ASN A 45 -9.68 -9.54 0.28
N ALA A 46 -10.54 -10.37 -0.30
CA ALA A 46 -10.63 -11.78 0.08
C ALA A 46 -9.35 -12.54 -0.32
N LYS A 47 -8.83 -12.26 -1.51
CA LYS A 47 -7.62 -12.91 -2.02
C LYS A 47 -6.42 -12.64 -1.13
N PHE A 48 -6.26 -11.39 -0.67
CA PHE A 48 -5.13 -10.98 0.15
C PHE A 48 -5.45 -10.98 1.64
N ARG A 49 -6.66 -11.42 2.01
CA ARG A 49 -7.11 -11.50 3.40
C ARG A 49 -7.04 -10.16 4.11
N VAL A 50 -7.42 -9.10 3.41
CA VAL A 50 -7.41 -7.76 3.95
C VAL A 50 -8.61 -7.58 4.87
N ARG A 51 -8.35 -7.30 6.15
CA ARG A 51 -9.39 -7.10 7.17
C ARG A 51 -9.38 -5.70 7.76
N HIS A 52 -8.25 -5.02 7.61
CA HIS A 52 -8.07 -3.68 8.15
C HIS A 52 -7.51 -2.77 7.07
N ILE A 53 -7.85 -1.51 7.11
CA ILE A 53 -7.37 -0.52 6.16
C ILE A 53 -6.80 0.66 6.93
N PRO A 54 -5.80 1.37 6.39
CA PRO A 54 -5.12 1.08 5.13
C PRO A 54 -4.20 -0.15 5.25
N THR A 55 -4.14 -0.94 4.18
CA THR A 55 -3.22 -2.06 4.10
C THR A 55 -2.33 -1.87 2.87
N LEU A 56 -1.03 -2.02 3.07
CA LEU A 56 -0.05 -1.88 2.01
C LEU A 56 0.61 -3.23 1.77
N LEU A 57 0.63 -3.65 0.51
CA LEU A 57 1.17 -4.94 0.12
C LEU A 57 2.30 -4.75 -0.88
N LEU A 58 3.45 -5.35 -0.60
CA LEU A 58 4.54 -5.41 -1.56
C LEU A 58 4.43 -6.72 -2.32
N ILE A 59 4.08 -6.64 -3.59
CA ILE A 59 3.83 -7.81 -4.43
C ILE A 59 4.88 -7.88 -5.52
N ASN A 60 5.48 -9.05 -5.71
CA ASN A 60 6.44 -9.29 -6.77
C ASN A 60 6.16 -10.64 -7.40
N LYS A 61 5.93 -10.65 -8.72
CA LYS A 61 5.66 -11.87 -9.50
C LYS A 61 4.51 -12.69 -8.92
N GLY A 62 3.48 -12.00 -8.42
CA GLY A 62 2.31 -12.66 -7.87
C GLY A 62 2.45 -13.10 -6.42
N GLU A 63 3.58 -12.82 -5.78
CA GLU A 63 3.82 -13.18 -4.39
C GLU A 63 3.89 -11.94 -3.51
N ILE A 64 3.30 -12.04 -2.32
CA ILE A 64 3.37 -10.96 -1.33
C ILE A 64 4.70 -11.08 -0.59
N LEU A 65 5.57 -10.09 -0.76
CA LEU A 65 6.86 -10.07 -0.09
C LEU A 65 6.79 -9.44 1.28
N ASP A 66 5.92 -8.45 1.46
CA ASP A 66 5.79 -7.75 2.73
C ASP A 66 4.42 -7.13 2.85
N THR A 67 3.98 -6.88 4.07
CA THR A 67 2.66 -6.32 4.35
C THR A 67 2.76 -5.30 5.47
N LEU A 68 2.10 -4.17 5.31
CA LEU A 68 1.99 -3.14 6.34
C LEU A 68 0.51 -2.89 6.59
N VAL A 69 0.04 -3.18 7.80
CA VAL A 69 -1.37 -3.07 8.17
C VAL A 69 -1.57 -1.90 9.11
N GLU A 70 -2.53 -1.05 8.77
CA GLU A 70 -2.93 0.11 9.57
C GLU A 70 -1.74 0.96 10.05
N PRO A 71 -0.88 1.43 9.14
CA PRO A 71 0.20 2.32 9.56
C PRO A 71 -0.39 3.62 10.08
N LYS A 72 -0.14 3.92 11.35
CA LYS A 72 -0.67 5.12 11.99
C LYS A 72 0.29 6.28 11.92
N LYS A 73 1.54 6.01 11.58
CA LYS A 73 2.58 7.03 11.45
C LYS A 73 3.12 7.07 10.04
N VAL A 74 3.43 8.27 9.60
CA VAL A 74 4.02 8.49 8.28
C VAL A 74 5.37 7.76 8.17
N GLU A 75 6.11 7.71 9.26
CA GLU A 75 7.40 7.03 9.31
C GLU A 75 7.29 5.54 9.01
N ALA A 76 6.21 4.90 9.43
CA ALA A 76 6.01 3.48 9.16
C ALA A 76 5.85 3.23 7.66
N PHE A 77 5.14 4.12 6.97
CA PHE A 77 4.99 4.02 5.52
C PHE A 77 6.32 4.25 4.82
N ASP A 78 7.08 5.25 5.26
CA ASP A 78 8.38 5.54 4.67
C ASP A 78 9.34 4.36 4.82
N GLU A 79 9.41 3.77 6.01
CA GLU A 79 10.26 2.61 6.25
C GLU A 79 9.85 1.43 5.35
N PHE A 80 8.55 1.23 5.17
CA PHE A 80 8.04 0.16 4.32
C PHE A 80 8.50 0.35 2.87
N VAL A 81 8.39 1.57 2.36
CA VAL A 81 8.81 1.88 0.99
C VAL A 81 10.32 1.73 0.83
N GLN A 82 11.10 2.23 1.79
CA GLN A 82 12.55 2.12 1.73
C GLN A 82 13.01 0.66 1.75
N LYS A 83 12.36 -0.15 2.56
CA LYS A 83 12.64 -1.58 2.61
C LYS A 83 12.30 -2.25 1.28
N ALA A 84 11.16 -1.86 0.70
CA ALA A 84 10.74 -2.39 -0.60
C ALA A 84 11.76 -2.06 -1.70
N LEU A 85 12.30 -0.84 -1.67
CA LEU A 85 13.31 -0.43 -2.64
C LEU A 85 14.59 -1.26 -2.52
N LYS A 86 14.94 -1.71 -1.33
CA LYS A 86 16.11 -2.53 -1.12
C LYS A 86 15.91 -3.98 -1.59
N GLU A 87 14.67 -4.47 -1.57
CA GLU A 87 14.36 -5.84 -1.96
C GLU A 87 14.21 -6.01 -3.48
N ILE A 88 14.16 -4.92 -4.19
CA ILE A 88 14.07 -4.91 -5.65
C ILE A 88 15.48 -4.67 -6.26
#